data_97f9d7f73954b3e5c553ebeb0c9c2535
#
_entry.id   97f9d7f73954b3e5c553ebeb0c9c2535
#
_cell.length_a   1.000
_cell.length_b   1.000
_cell.length_c   1.000
_cell.angle_alpha   90.00
_cell.angle_beta   90.00
_cell.angle_gamma   90.00
#
_symmetry.space_group_name_H-M   'P 1'
#
loop_
_entity.id
_entity.type
_entity.pdbx_description
1 polymer ?
#
loop_
_entity_poly.entity_id
_entity_poly.type
_entity_poly.pdbx_seq_one_letter_code
_entity_poly.pdbx_strand_id
1 'polypeptide(L)'
;LPWQLYLHYGDERILDVSYPVIVKWLDFLESKSKDNILEKFITYGIKNPRWNFLGDWLAPMRGDDYSREDGRVDKLSSKFINNCHYLYTLQLASKIAALLDKPGDAAVYAQKAETLTAVLNDRYFDAENNSYANGEQPYLAFPLLLGMVPDGNRSAVMDNLEHAIMVRRQGHLNAGMHGLYFLLEQLMKEGRNDLVFEMVNKKTYPGWGYMLEQGATTIWEGWSGMSRIHDTLISIGSWYIQGLGGIQIDEDTPGFKHFLIKPQIIGDLDHLKASYDSMYGTISDEWRINGNSLELNVSVPPNTTATVFVPSADTDGLTADGITESGKPAGSSPGVTFLRMENSAAVFTLESGGYSFVSNLPG
;
A
#
# COMPACT_ATOMS: atom_id res chain seq x y z
N LEU A 1 13.00 -5.26 1.16
CA LEU A 1 13.44 -4.64 2.43
C LEU A 1 14.39 -3.45 2.21
N PRO A 2 15.52 -3.51 1.44
CA PRO A 2 16.44 -2.37 1.29
C PRO A 2 15.76 -1.09 0.82
N TRP A 3 14.83 -1.17 -0.14
CA TRP A 3 14.05 -0.04 -0.63
C TRP A 3 13.25 0.64 0.51
N GLN A 4 12.55 -0.14 1.33
CA GLN A 4 11.78 0.40 2.45
C GLN A 4 12.68 1.06 3.51
N LEU A 5 13.85 0.47 3.79
CA LEU A 5 14.81 1.11 4.69
C LEU A 5 15.31 2.45 4.12
N TYR A 6 15.60 2.49 2.83
CA TYR A 6 15.96 3.74 2.16
C TYR A 6 14.84 4.79 2.28
N LEU A 7 13.60 4.43 1.98
CA LEU A 7 12.47 5.35 2.09
C LEU A 7 12.31 5.91 3.52
N HIS A 8 12.48 5.06 4.54
CA HIS A 8 12.27 5.47 5.93
C HIS A 8 13.43 6.27 6.53
N TYR A 9 14.66 6.02 6.10
CA TYR A 9 15.87 6.61 6.69
C TYR A 9 16.63 7.55 5.77
N GLY A 10 16.34 7.57 4.46
CA GLY A 10 17.06 8.35 3.48
C GLY A 10 18.53 7.91 3.28
N ASP A 11 18.90 6.71 3.74
CA ASP A 11 20.26 6.21 3.72
C ASP A 11 20.50 5.31 2.50
N GLU A 12 21.18 5.85 1.48
CA GLU A 12 21.49 5.13 0.24
C GLU A 12 22.51 3.99 0.43
N ARG A 13 23.29 3.98 1.53
CA ARG A 13 24.31 2.94 1.78
C ARG A 13 23.70 1.55 1.85
N ILE A 14 22.46 1.43 2.32
CA ILE A 14 21.75 0.14 2.36
C ILE A 14 21.46 -0.38 0.95
N LEU A 15 21.22 0.50 0.00
CA LEU A 15 20.99 0.12 -1.39
C LEU A 15 22.29 -0.38 -2.03
N ASP A 16 23.40 0.36 -1.84
CA ASP A 16 24.72 -0.02 -2.37
C ASP A 16 25.18 -1.39 -1.83
N VAL A 17 25.12 -1.59 -0.52
CA VAL A 17 25.48 -2.87 0.12
C VAL A 17 24.60 -4.03 -0.33
N SER A 18 23.32 -3.79 -0.60
CA SER A 18 22.35 -4.82 -1.00
C SER A 18 22.38 -5.10 -2.51
N TYR A 19 22.87 -4.19 -3.32
CA TYR A 19 22.81 -4.28 -4.77
C TYR A 19 23.42 -5.57 -5.36
N PRO A 20 24.62 -6.02 -4.95
CA PRO A 20 25.18 -7.28 -5.45
C PRO A 20 24.32 -8.51 -5.15
N VAL A 21 23.54 -8.49 -4.05
CA VAL A 21 22.62 -9.56 -3.70
C VAL A 21 21.37 -9.50 -4.58
N ILE A 22 20.86 -8.29 -4.84
CA ILE A 22 19.71 -8.08 -5.75
C ILE A 22 20.05 -8.60 -7.16
N VAL A 23 21.22 -8.26 -7.68
CA VAL A 23 21.70 -8.74 -9.01
C VAL A 23 21.71 -10.27 -9.05
N LYS A 24 22.39 -10.92 -8.08
CA LYS A 24 22.47 -12.39 -8.02
C LYS A 24 21.09 -13.04 -7.90
N TRP A 25 20.18 -12.42 -7.17
CA TRP A 25 18.81 -12.92 -7.04
C TRP A 25 18.05 -12.83 -8.37
N LEU A 26 18.17 -11.72 -9.08
CA LEU A 26 17.53 -11.54 -10.38
C LEU A 26 18.12 -12.49 -11.44
N ASP A 27 19.44 -12.69 -11.48
CA ASP A 27 20.10 -13.67 -12.34
C ASP A 27 19.60 -15.10 -12.06
N PHE A 28 19.41 -15.42 -10.77
CA PHE A 28 18.85 -16.71 -10.38
C PHE A 28 17.41 -16.87 -10.87
N LEU A 29 16.55 -15.88 -10.67
CA LEU A 29 15.16 -15.92 -11.13
C LEU A 29 15.09 -16.03 -12.66
N GLU A 30 15.91 -15.29 -13.39
CA GLU A 30 16.03 -15.38 -14.83
C GLU A 30 16.43 -16.78 -15.27
N SER A 31 17.38 -17.43 -14.60
CA SER A 31 17.81 -18.82 -14.88
C SER A 31 16.70 -19.86 -14.66
N LYS A 32 15.63 -19.49 -13.93
CA LYS A 32 14.43 -20.32 -13.67
C LYS A 32 13.24 -19.94 -14.55
N SER A 33 13.40 -18.90 -15.36
CA SER A 33 12.37 -18.43 -16.26
C SER A 33 12.46 -19.16 -17.59
N LYS A 34 11.30 -19.37 -18.22
CA LYS A 34 11.15 -19.86 -19.57
C LYS A 34 10.15 -18.98 -20.31
N ASP A 35 10.47 -18.57 -21.55
CA ASP A 35 9.62 -17.66 -22.33
C ASP A 35 9.24 -16.38 -21.54
N ASN A 36 10.23 -15.79 -20.84
CA ASN A 36 10.12 -14.62 -19.96
C ASN A 36 9.17 -14.78 -18.76
N ILE A 37 8.77 -15.98 -18.42
CA ILE A 37 7.97 -16.27 -17.22
C ILE A 37 8.76 -17.14 -16.25
N LEU A 38 8.74 -16.76 -14.99
CA LEU A 38 9.29 -17.56 -13.91
C LEU A 38 8.48 -18.86 -13.76
N GLU A 39 9.13 -19.98 -13.99
CA GLU A 39 8.54 -21.30 -13.83
C GLU A 39 8.73 -21.84 -12.41
N LYS A 40 7.87 -22.80 -12.03
CA LYS A 40 8.01 -23.49 -10.76
C LYS A 40 9.37 -24.17 -10.67
N PHE A 41 10.13 -23.89 -9.63
CA PHE A 41 11.42 -24.50 -9.39
C PHE A 41 11.53 -25.09 -7.99
N ILE A 42 12.41 -26.05 -7.80
CA ILE A 42 12.71 -26.63 -6.49
C ILE A 42 13.94 -25.91 -5.94
N THR A 43 13.80 -25.33 -4.77
CA THR A 43 14.89 -24.67 -4.05
C THR A 43 15.83 -25.71 -3.46
N TYR A 44 17.12 -25.46 -3.54
CA TYR A 44 18.15 -26.37 -3.03
C TYR A 44 17.95 -26.65 -1.53
N GLY A 45 17.89 -27.93 -1.15
CA GLY A 45 17.67 -28.35 0.25
C GLY A 45 16.21 -28.48 0.68
N ILE A 46 15.24 -27.96 -0.09
CA ILE A 46 13.84 -28.17 0.19
C ILE A 46 13.35 -29.41 -0.55
N LYS A 47 13.27 -30.53 0.17
CA LYS A 47 12.83 -31.83 -0.39
C LYS A 47 11.34 -31.87 -0.72
N ASN A 48 10.53 -31.03 -0.07
CA ASN A 48 9.10 -31.02 -0.25
C ASN A 48 8.69 -29.91 -1.26
N PRO A 49 8.22 -30.25 -2.47
CA PRO A 49 7.88 -29.28 -3.51
C PRO A 49 6.75 -28.34 -3.13
N ARG A 50 5.98 -28.63 -2.07
CA ARG A 50 4.90 -27.75 -1.58
C ARG A 50 5.39 -26.41 -1.04
N TRP A 51 6.66 -26.30 -0.64
CA TRP A 51 7.24 -25.07 -0.13
C TRP A 51 7.82 -24.17 -1.23
N ASN A 52 7.66 -24.58 -2.48
CA ASN A 52 8.09 -23.80 -3.62
C ASN A 52 6.87 -23.22 -4.32
N PHE A 53 6.92 -21.97 -4.70
CA PHE A 53 5.85 -21.31 -5.43
C PHE A 53 4.53 -21.28 -4.68
N LEU A 54 4.54 -20.68 -3.49
CA LEU A 54 3.40 -20.68 -2.57
C LEU A 54 2.22 -19.84 -3.05
N GLY A 55 2.44 -18.87 -3.94
CA GLY A 55 1.38 -17.92 -4.32
C GLY A 55 0.95 -17.06 -3.14
N ASP A 56 -0.34 -16.83 -3.00
CA ASP A 56 -0.90 -16.14 -1.84
C ASP A 56 -1.18 -17.15 -0.72
N TRP A 57 -0.12 -17.42 0.06
CA TRP A 57 -0.13 -18.43 1.11
C TRP A 57 -1.13 -18.08 2.23
N LEU A 58 -1.93 -19.04 2.64
CA LEU A 58 -2.93 -18.93 3.71
C LEU A 58 -4.11 -17.99 3.41
N ALA A 59 -4.45 -17.76 2.14
CA ALA A 59 -5.70 -17.07 1.80
C ALA A 59 -6.90 -17.78 2.48
N PRO A 60 -7.81 -17.05 3.14
CA PRO A 60 -8.81 -17.62 4.03
C PRO A 60 -9.96 -18.32 3.30
N MET A 61 -10.53 -17.63 2.32
CA MET A 61 -11.63 -18.15 1.52
C MET A 61 -11.10 -18.47 0.12
N ARG A 62 -11.31 -19.69 -0.27
CA ARG A 62 -10.79 -20.22 -1.53
C ARG A 62 -11.92 -20.21 -2.55
N GLY A 63 -11.62 -19.69 -3.74
CA GLY A 63 -12.55 -19.79 -4.86
C GLY A 63 -12.77 -21.26 -5.27
N ASP A 64 -13.83 -21.53 -6.01
CA ASP A 64 -14.22 -22.87 -6.46
C ASP A 64 -13.15 -23.55 -7.35
N ASP A 65 -12.22 -22.75 -7.93
CA ASP A 65 -11.10 -23.21 -8.77
C ASP A 65 -9.84 -23.63 -7.99
N TYR A 66 -9.91 -23.75 -6.68
CA TYR A 66 -8.79 -24.14 -5.83
C TYR A 66 -8.45 -25.63 -5.99
N SER A 67 -7.80 -25.97 -7.09
CA SER A 67 -7.18 -27.29 -7.24
C SER A 67 -5.87 -27.34 -6.48
N ARG A 68 -5.89 -27.87 -5.28
CA ARG A 68 -4.71 -28.02 -4.42
C ARG A 68 -3.83 -29.18 -4.82
N GLU A 69 -2.52 -28.99 -4.87
CA GLU A 69 -1.59 -30.13 -4.82
C GLU A 69 -1.47 -30.73 -3.42
N ASP A 70 -1.62 -29.93 -2.36
CA ASP A 70 -1.46 -30.35 -0.96
C ASP A 70 -2.47 -29.72 0.00
N GLY A 71 -3.51 -29.12 -0.55
CA GLY A 71 -4.52 -28.49 0.27
C GLY A 71 -4.26 -27.04 0.70
N ARG A 72 -3.14 -26.39 0.33
CA ARG A 72 -2.75 -25.06 0.80
C ARG A 72 -2.31 -24.10 -0.29
N VAL A 73 -2.00 -24.57 -1.48
CA VAL A 73 -1.47 -23.78 -2.61
C VAL A 73 -2.43 -23.85 -3.78
N ASP A 74 -2.80 -22.70 -4.32
CA ASP A 74 -3.55 -22.59 -5.55
C ASP A 74 -2.63 -22.73 -6.76
N LYS A 75 -2.91 -23.70 -7.62
CA LYS A 75 -2.10 -23.97 -8.80
C LYS A 75 -2.25 -22.89 -9.87
N LEU A 76 -3.46 -22.37 -10.04
CA LEU A 76 -3.78 -21.41 -11.10
C LEU A 76 -3.10 -20.07 -10.81
N SER A 77 -3.29 -19.56 -9.61
CA SER A 77 -2.84 -18.23 -9.23
C SER A 77 -1.43 -18.18 -8.64
N SER A 78 -0.89 -19.32 -8.14
CA SER A 78 0.45 -19.33 -7.53
C SER A 78 1.54 -18.87 -8.51
N LYS A 79 1.48 -19.33 -9.77
CA LYS A 79 2.43 -18.92 -10.80
C LYS A 79 2.28 -17.42 -11.12
N PHE A 80 1.05 -16.94 -11.18
CA PHE A 80 0.76 -15.53 -11.41
C PHE A 80 1.33 -14.64 -10.29
N ILE A 81 0.99 -14.91 -9.03
CA ILE A 81 1.46 -14.13 -7.87
C ILE A 81 3.00 -14.11 -7.78
N ASN A 82 3.66 -15.26 -7.97
CA ASN A 82 5.12 -15.29 -7.93
C ASN A 82 5.76 -14.48 -9.07
N ASN A 83 5.13 -14.43 -10.23
CA ASN A 83 5.58 -13.56 -11.33
C ASN A 83 5.29 -12.08 -11.07
N CYS A 84 4.21 -11.73 -10.39
CA CYS A 84 4.00 -10.36 -9.91
C CYS A 84 5.10 -9.93 -8.92
N HIS A 85 5.54 -10.80 -8.02
CA HIS A 85 6.69 -10.54 -7.15
C HIS A 85 8.00 -10.38 -7.94
N TYR A 86 8.19 -11.17 -9.00
CA TYR A 86 9.35 -11.03 -9.88
C TYR A 86 9.31 -9.67 -10.60
N LEU A 87 8.16 -9.29 -11.15
CA LEU A 87 7.95 -7.98 -11.76
C LEU A 87 8.23 -6.83 -10.77
N TYR A 88 7.66 -6.90 -9.57
CA TYR A 88 7.93 -5.93 -8.51
C TYR A 88 9.43 -5.81 -8.19
N THR A 89 10.12 -6.95 -8.12
CA THR A 89 11.58 -6.95 -7.86
C THR A 89 12.36 -6.29 -9.00
N LEU A 90 11.99 -6.53 -10.27
CA LEU A 90 12.60 -5.88 -11.43
C LEU A 90 12.37 -4.36 -11.41
N GLN A 91 11.15 -3.91 -11.11
CA GLN A 91 10.83 -2.48 -10.99
C GLN A 91 11.65 -1.80 -9.89
N LEU A 92 11.75 -2.43 -8.71
CA LEU A 92 12.58 -1.91 -7.62
C LEU A 92 14.07 -1.92 -7.97
N ALA A 93 14.57 -2.97 -8.62
CA ALA A 93 15.97 -3.05 -9.04
C ALA A 93 16.32 -1.95 -10.06
N SER A 94 15.41 -1.63 -10.97
CA SER A 94 15.57 -0.52 -11.91
C SER A 94 15.66 0.82 -11.17
N LYS A 95 14.76 1.10 -10.21
CA LYS A 95 14.81 2.31 -9.37
C LYS A 95 16.12 2.39 -8.57
N ILE A 96 16.52 1.29 -7.94
CA ILE A 96 17.76 1.23 -7.13
C ILE A 96 19.01 1.43 -8.01
N ALA A 97 19.06 0.79 -9.17
CA ALA A 97 20.17 0.95 -10.10
C ALA A 97 20.31 2.40 -10.59
N ALA A 98 19.19 3.08 -10.87
CA ALA A 98 19.18 4.49 -11.25
C ALA A 98 19.73 5.39 -10.13
N LEU A 99 19.33 5.17 -8.88
CA LEU A 99 19.84 5.91 -7.71
C LEU A 99 21.33 5.67 -7.46
N LEU A 100 21.83 4.46 -7.74
CA LEU A 100 23.24 4.10 -7.59
C LEU A 100 24.11 4.44 -8.80
N ASP A 101 23.64 5.31 -9.69
CA ASP A 101 24.35 5.76 -10.88
C ASP A 101 24.75 4.62 -11.84
N LYS A 102 23.86 3.62 -11.98
CA LYS A 102 24.01 2.44 -12.86
C LYS A 102 22.93 2.44 -13.97
N PRO A 103 22.95 3.46 -14.87
CA PRO A 103 21.86 3.64 -15.84
C PRO A 103 21.72 2.47 -16.83
N GLY A 104 22.81 1.77 -17.12
CA GLY A 104 22.78 0.55 -17.96
C GLY A 104 21.96 -0.57 -17.33
N ASP A 105 22.21 -0.87 -16.07
CA ASP A 105 21.45 -1.88 -15.32
C ASP A 105 19.99 -1.45 -15.14
N ALA A 106 19.75 -0.17 -14.83
CA ALA A 106 18.41 0.39 -14.69
C ALA A 106 17.58 0.16 -15.97
N ALA A 107 18.16 0.45 -17.14
CA ALA A 107 17.49 0.23 -18.43
C ALA A 107 17.23 -1.26 -18.71
N VAL A 108 18.17 -2.14 -18.36
CA VAL A 108 18.00 -3.60 -18.53
C VAL A 108 16.86 -4.11 -17.67
N TYR A 109 16.77 -3.71 -16.40
CA TYR A 109 15.70 -4.15 -15.50
C TYR A 109 14.33 -3.56 -15.90
N ALA A 110 14.28 -2.31 -16.34
CA ALA A 110 13.08 -1.69 -16.88
C ALA A 110 12.56 -2.47 -18.09
N GLN A 111 13.41 -2.79 -19.05
CA GLN A 111 13.05 -3.55 -20.25
C GLN A 111 12.55 -4.97 -19.92
N LYS A 112 13.19 -5.65 -18.95
CA LYS A 112 12.73 -6.96 -18.47
C LYS A 112 11.36 -6.85 -17.80
N ALA A 113 11.11 -5.78 -17.02
CA ALA A 113 9.82 -5.52 -16.39
C ALA A 113 8.71 -5.30 -17.42
N GLU A 114 8.96 -4.50 -18.47
CA GLU A 114 8.01 -4.29 -19.58
C GLU A 114 7.71 -5.61 -20.31
N THR A 115 8.74 -6.39 -20.62
CA THR A 115 8.57 -7.68 -21.28
C THR A 115 7.74 -8.65 -20.44
N LEU A 116 8.05 -8.75 -19.14
CA LEU A 116 7.30 -9.62 -18.22
C LEU A 116 5.85 -9.13 -18.07
N THR A 117 5.60 -7.82 -18.00
CA THR A 117 4.26 -7.23 -17.97
C THR A 117 3.43 -7.66 -19.18
N ALA A 118 4.00 -7.54 -20.38
CA ALA A 118 3.31 -7.94 -21.61
C ALA A 118 2.94 -9.43 -21.60
N VAL A 119 3.87 -10.29 -21.18
CA VAL A 119 3.64 -11.74 -21.12
C VAL A 119 2.61 -12.12 -20.04
N LEU A 120 2.61 -11.41 -18.89
CA LEU A 120 1.62 -11.65 -17.83
C LEU A 120 0.22 -11.22 -18.27
N ASN A 121 0.10 -10.10 -18.98
CA ASN A 121 -1.18 -9.66 -19.53
C ASN A 121 -1.70 -10.62 -20.59
N ASP A 122 -0.84 -11.07 -21.53
CA ASP A 122 -1.24 -12.05 -22.55
C ASP A 122 -1.78 -13.36 -21.94
N ARG A 123 -1.19 -13.80 -20.81
CA ARG A 123 -1.55 -15.10 -20.21
C ARG A 123 -2.67 -15.05 -19.18
N TYR A 124 -2.79 -13.95 -18.43
CA TYR A 124 -3.61 -13.92 -17.20
C TYR A 124 -4.66 -12.82 -17.17
N PHE A 125 -4.58 -11.83 -18.07
CA PHE A 125 -5.58 -10.79 -18.15
C PHE A 125 -6.77 -11.26 -18.99
N ASP A 126 -7.93 -11.29 -18.35
CA ASP A 126 -9.23 -11.50 -18.99
C ASP A 126 -9.83 -10.14 -19.35
N ALA A 127 -9.70 -9.74 -20.61
CA ALA A 127 -10.19 -8.45 -21.10
C ALA A 127 -11.72 -8.36 -21.14
N GLU A 128 -12.43 -9.47 -21.23
CA GLU A 128 -13.90 -9.50 -21.24
C GLU A 128 -14.44 -9.17 -19.84
N ASN A 129 -13.81 -9.75 -18.80
CA ASN A 129 -14.21 -9.58 -17.43
C ASN A 129 -13.35 -8.57 -16.65
N ASN A 130 -12.37 -7.91 -17.27
CA ASN A 130 -11.44 -6.98 -16.64
C ASN A 130 -10.82 -7.55 -15.36
N SER A 131 -10.27 -8.76 -15.45
CA SER A 131 -9.85 -9.53 -14.30
C SER A 131 -8.53 -10.27 -14.54
N TYR A 132 -7.89 -10.73 -13.46
CA TYR A 132 -6.69 -11.57 -13.50
C TYR A 132 -6.92 -12.86 -12.72
N ALA A 133 -6.36 -13.95 -13.22
CA ALA A 133 -6.40 -15.26 -12.58
C ALA A 133 -7.85 -15.65 -12.18
N ASN A 134 -8.15 -15.76 -10.89
CA ASN A 134 -9.48 -16.09 -10.38
C ASN A 134 -10.30 -14.88 -9.90
N GLY A 135 -9.80 -13.65 -10.12
CA GLY A 135 -10.48 -12.40 -9.75
C GLY A 135 -10.62 -12.16 -8.24
N GLU A 136 -9.87 -12.86 -7.39
CA GLU A 136 -9.84 -12.55 -5.97
C GLU A 136 -8.99 -11.30 -5.67
N GLN A 137 -9.21 -10.74 -4.49
CA GLN A 137 -8.66 -9.41 -4.10
C GLN A 137 -7.17 -9.22 -4.41
N PRO A 138 -6.24 -10.14 -4.04
CA PRO A 138 -4.82 -9.95 -4.32
C PRO A 138 -4.48 -9.99 -5.81
N TYR A 139 -5.25 -10.74 -6.60
CA TYR A 139 -5.01 -10.90 -8.04
C TYR A 139 -5.52 -9.73 -8.86
N LEU A 140 -6.30 -8.83 -8.26
CA LEU A 140 -6.70 -7.54 -8.83
C LEU A 140 -5.82 -6.41 -8.29
N ALA A 141 -5.57 -6.40 -6.98
CA ALA A 141 -4.81 -5.35 -6.32
C ALA A 141 -3.33 -5.30 -6.74
N PHE A 142 -2.66 -6.46 -6.84
CA PHE A 142 -1.25 -6.50 -7.16
C PHE A 142 -0.96 -5.98 -8.60
N PRO A 143 -1.68 -6.42 -9.65
CA PRO A 143 -1.54 -5.82 -10.98
C PRO A 143 -1.78 -4.32 -11.04
N LEU A 144 -2.78 -3.83 -10.31
CA LEU A 144 -3.08 -2.39 -10.20
C LEU A 144 -1.91 -1.63 -9.58
N LEU A 145 -1.35 -2.13 -8.48
CA LEU A 145 -0.22 -1.52 -7.78
C LEU A 145 1.05 -1.48 -8.65
N LEU A 146 1.32 -2.55 -9.39
CA LEU A 146 2.46 -2.66 -10.30
C LEU A 146 2.31 -1.81 -11.58
N GLY A 147 1.12 -1.24 -11.83
CA GLY A 147 0.85 -0.50 -13.06
C GLY A 147 0.85 -1.38 -14.31
N MET A 148 0.59 -2.69 -14.15
CA MET A 148 0.60 -3.61 -15.29
C MET A 148 -0.75 -3.73 -16.00
N VAL A 149 -1.83 -3.26 -15.40
CA VAL A 149 -3.16 -3.27 -16.01
C VAL A 149 -3.16 -2.36 -17.25
N PRO A 150 -3.67 -2.82 -18.41
CA PRO A 150 -3.78 -1.96 -19.58
C PRO A 150 -4.56 -0.68 -19.29
N ASP A 151 -4.09 0.47 -19.80
CA ASP A 151 -4.60 1.80 -19.45
C ASP A 151 -6.12 1.93 -19.54
N GLY A 152 -6.72 1.43 -20.60
CA GLY A 152 -8.17 1.48 -20.79
C GLY A 152 -9.01 0.60 -19.84
N ASN A 153 -8.38 -0.30 -19.09
CA ASN A 153 -9.04 -1.27 -18.21
C ASN A 153 -8.83 -0.99 -16.71
N ARG A 154 -7.98 -0.03 -16.38
CA ARG A 154 -7.60 0.24 -14.98
C ARG A 154 -8.81 0.52 -14.06
N SER A 155 -9.74 1.38 -14.49
CA SER A 155 -10.94 1.68 -13.71
C SER A 155 -11.81 0.45 -13.52
N ALA A 156 -12.06 -0.31 -14.57
CA ALA A 156 -12.89 -1.52 -14.50
C ALA A 156 -12.26 -2.61 -13.60
N VAL A 157 -10.92 -2.75 -13.59
CA VAL A 157 -10.24 -3.67 -12.66
C VAL A 157 -10.35 -3.18 -11.23
N MET A 158 -10.29 -1.85 -11.00
CA MET A 158 -10.51 -1.28 -9.67
C MET A 158 -11.95 -1.48 -9.18
N ASP A 159 -12.95 -1.30 -10.05
CA ASP A 159 -14.37 -1.58 -9.76
C ASP A 159 -14.57 -3.07 -9.41
N ASN A 160 -13.88 -3.97 -10.11
CA ASN A 160 -13.88 -5.39 -9.81
C ASN A 160 -13.22 -5.72 -8.47
N LEU A 161 -12.17 -4.99 -8.08
CA LEU A 161 -11.57 -5.13 -6.76
C LEU A 161 -12.54 -4.73 -5.66
N GLU A 162 -13.22 -3.59 -5.81
CA GLU A 162 -14.28 -3.17 -4.89
C GLU A 162 -15.42 -4.19 -4.83
N HIS A 163 -15.89 -4.67 -5.98
CA HIS A 163 -16.91 -5.71 -6.06
C HIS A 163 -16.45 -7.02 -5.36
N ALA A 164 -15.18 -7.41 -5.53
CA ALA A 164 -14.63 -8.59 -4.86
C ALA A 164 -14.62 -8.43 -3.34
N ILE A 165 -14.35 -7.21 -2.83
CA ILE A 165 -14.39 -6.91 -1.40
C ILE A 165 -15.83 -6.84 -0.90
N MET A 166 -16.63 -5.92 -1.45
CA MET A 166 -17.93 -5.52 -0.88
C MET A 166 -19.05 -6.49 -1.21
N VAL A 167 -19.10 -7.05 -2.42
CA VAL A 167 -20.19 -7.90 -2.87
C VAL A 167 -19.82 -9.37 -2.73
N ARG A 168 -18.74 -9.84 -3.37
CA ARG A 168 -18.37 -11.25 -3.36
C ARG A 168 -17.98 -11.73 -1.96
N ARG A 169 -17.26 -10.91 -1.19
CA ARG A 169 -16.77 -11.23 0.16
C ARG A 169 -17.50 -10.48 1.28
N GLN A 170 -18.53 -9.69 0.97
CA GLN A 170 -19.39 -9.00 1.94
C GLN A 170 -18.59 -8.12 2.92
N GLY A 171 -17.58 -7.44 2.41
CA GLY A 171 -16.65 -6.61 3.18
C GLY A 171 -15.57 -7.40 3.92
N HIS A 172 -15.46 -8.73 3.73
CA HIS A 172 -14.39 -9.51 4.33
C HIS A 172 -13.13 -9.51 3.48
N LEU A 173 -12.02 -9.58 4.17
CA LEU A 173 -10.72 -9.80 3.58
C LEU A 173 -10.60 -11.20 2.97
N ASN A 174 -10.00 -11.31 1.79
CA ASN A 174 -9.64 -12.59 1.19
C ASN A 174 -8.22 -12.55 0.60
N ALA A 175 -7.25 -12.27 1.44
CA ALA A 175 -5.84 -12.28 1.09
C ALA A 175 -5.06 -13.14 2.09
N GLY A 176 -4.06 -13.83 1.60
CA GLY A 176 -3.05 -14.50 2.40
C GLY A 176 -1.88 -13.58 2.71
N MET A 177 -0.81 -14.17 3.26
CA MET A 177 0.34 -13.41 3.74
C MET A 177 1.10 -12.64 2.63
N HIS A 178 1.12 -13.16 1.40
CA HIS A 178 1.84 -12.53 0.29
C HIS A 178 1.02 -11.49 -0.45
N GLY A 179 -0.30 -11.65 -0.51
CA GLY A 179 -1.20 -10.73 -1.20
C GLY A 179 -1.67 -9.57 -0.34
N LEU A 180 -1.73 -9.77 0.98
CA LEU A 180 -2.27 -8.79 1.92
C LEU A 180 -1.58 -7.43 1.85
N TYR A 181 -0.25 -7.42 1.89
CA TYR A 181 0.54 -6.19 1.80
C TYR A 181 0.18 -5.38 0.54
N PHE A 182 0.17 -6.02 -0.62
CA PHE A 182 -0.11 -5.35 -1.90
C PHE A 182 -1.57 -4.90 -2.03
N LEU A 183 -2.51 -5.64 -1.40
CA LEU A 183 -3.90 -5.22 -1.32
C LEU A 183 -4.03 -3.91 -0.53
N LEU A 184 -3.43 -3.83 0.66
CA LEU A 184 -3.48 -2.63 1.49
C LEU A 184 -2.76 -1.45 0.82
N GLU A 185 -1.58 -1.66 0.25
CA GLU A 185 -0.83 -0.62 -0.46
C GLU A 185 -1.62 -0.07 -1.67
N GLN A 186 -2.27 -0.94 -2.44
CA GLN A 186 -3.09 -0.51 -3.57
C GLN A 186 -4.28 0.33 -3.12
N LEU A 187 -4.98 -0.12 -2.09
CA LEU A 187 -6.14 0.62 -1.58
C LEU A 187 -5.74 1.96 -0.97
N MET A 188 -4.64 2.03 -0.22
CA MET A 188 -4.10 3.30 0.28
C MET A 188 -3.70 4.25 -0.85
N LYS A 189 -3.03 3.75 -1.88
CA LYS A 189 -2.61 4.51 -3.06
C LYS A 189 -3.77 5.13 -3.82
N GLU A 190 -4.89 4.42 -3.93
CA GLU A 190 -6.12 4.90 -4.57
C GLU A 190 -7.00 5.74 -3.63
N GLY A 191 -6.58 5.94 -2.37
CA GLY A 191 -7.39 6.64 -1.37
C GLY A 191 -8.63 5.87 -0.91
N ARG A 192 -8.72 4.55 -1.21
CA ARG A 192 -9.84 3.68 -0.85
C ARG A 192 -9.67 3.10 0.56
N ASN A 193 -9.35 3.97 1.51
CA ASN A 193 -9.23 3.61 2.92
C ASN A 193 -10.58 3.20 3.54
N ASP A 194 -11.69 3.61 2.94
CA ASP A 194 -13.05 3.17 3.24
C ASP A 194 -13.17 1.62 3.15
N LEU A 195 -12.63 1.02 2.11
CA LEU A 195 -12.65 -0.44 1.93
C LEU A 195 -11.78 -1.15 2.97
N VAL A 196 -10.63 -0.57 3.32
CA VAL A 196 -9.78 -1.14 4.38
C VAL A 196 -10.49 -1.05 5.73
N PHE A 197 -11.11 0.09 6.03
CA PHE A 197 -11.88 0.31 7.26
C PHE A 197 -13.01 -0.73 7.41
N GLU A 198 -13.75 -1.00 6.32
CA GLU A 198 -14.79 -2.03 6.30
C GLU A 198 -14.23 -3.42 6.61
N MET A 199 -13.11 -3.81 5.98
CA MET A 199 -12.49 -5.12 6.20
C MET A 199 -11.95 -5.29 7.64
N VAL A 200 -11.36 -4.23 8.21
CA VAL A 200 -10.78 -4.27 9.56
C VAL A 200 -11.85 -4.44 10.64
N ASN A 201 -13.01 -3.83 10.45
CA ASN A 201 -14.11 -3.85 11.41
C ASN A 201 -14.94 -5.15 11.39
N LYS A 202 -14.67 -6.08 10.45
CA LYS A 202 -15.39 -7.39 10.43
C LYS A 202 -15.03 -8.23 11.64
N LYS A 203 -16.04 -8.50 12.48
CA LYS A 203 -15.95 -9.37 13.67
C LYS A 203 -16.13 -10.85 13.37
N THR A 204 -16.53 -11.19 12.15
CA THR A 204 -16.67 -12.55 11.65
C THR A 204 -15.47 -12.99 10.83
N TYR A 205 -15.25 -14.30 10.69
CA TYR A 205 -14.16 -14.89 9.91
C TYR A 205 -14.26 -14.56 8.42
N PRO A 206 -13.17 -14.22 7.76
CA PRO A 206 -11.81 -13.91 8.27
C PRO A 206 -11.63 -12.40 8.52
N GLY A 207 -10.76 -12.04 9.46
CA GLY A 207 -10.43 -10.64 9.72
C GLY A 207 -9.72 -10.42 11.06
N TRP A 208 -9.16 -9.26 11.24
CA TRP A 208 -8.52 -8.87 12.52
C TRP A 208 -9.56 -8.71 13.64
N GLY A 209 -10.74 -8.15 13.33
CA GLY A 209 -11.83 -8.07 14.28
C GLY A 209 -12.29 -9.47 14.76
N TYR A 210 -12.31 -10.47 13.88
CA TYR A 210 -12.53 -11.86 14.27
C TYR A 210 -11.45 -12.39 15.22
N MET A 211 -10.15 -12.10 14.96
CA MET A 211 -9.07 -12.49 15.86
C MET A 211 -9.29 -11.92 17.27
N LEU A 212 -9.69 -10.64 17.37
CA LEU A 212 -9.97 -9.98 18.65
C LEU A 212 -11.16 -10.64 19.37
N GLU A 213 -12.26 -10.95 18.68
CA GLU A 213 -13.42 -11.67 19.24
C GLU A 213 -13.04 -13.09 19.73
N GLN A 214 -11.99 -13.71 19.15
CA GLN A 214 -11.44 -14.98 19.62
C GLN A 214 -10.40 -14.81 20.75
N GLY A 215 -10.24 -13.62 21.30
CA GLY A 215 -9.33 -13.32 22.40
C GLY A 215 -7.86 -13.20 21.99
N ALA A 216 -7.58 -12.84 20.74
CA ALA A 216 -6.22 -12.61 20.29
C ALA A 216 -5.60 -11.39 21.01
N THR A 217 -4.38 -11.57 21.51
CA THR A 217 -3.53 -10.52 22.07
C THR A 217 -2.33 -10.22 21.16
N THR A 218 -2.19 -10.93 20.07
CA THR A 218 -1.10 -10.85 19.11
C THR A 218 -1.66 -11.12 17.70
N ILE A 219 -0.92 -10.78 16.65
CA ILE A 219 -1.24 -11.18 15.28
C ILE A 219 -0.92 -12.68 15.10
N TRP A 220 -1.83 -13.39 14.43
CA TRP A 220 -1.68 -14.81 14.14
C TRP A 220 -1.03 -15.05 12.77
N GLU A 221 -0.45 -16.25 12.57
CA GLU A 221 0.12 -16.68 11.30
C GLU A 221 -0.92 -16.77 10.19
N GLY A 222 -2.11 -17.25 10.51
CA GLY A 222 -3.22 -17.39 9.58
C GLY A 222 -4.53 -17.04 10.25
N TRP A 223 -5.54 -16.77 9.44
CA TRP A 223 -6.85 -16.30 9.88
C TRP A 223 -7.59 -17.26 10.84
N SER A 224 -7.25 -18.55 10.83
CA SER A 224 -7.85 -19.59 11.69
C SER A 224 -7.06 -19.89 12.97
N GLY A 225 -5.99 -19.14 13.28
CA GLY A 225 -5.27 -19.25 14.55
C GLY A 225 -4.19 -20.34 14.59
N MET A 226 -3.43 -20.55 13.52
CA MET A 226 -2.27 -21.44 13.51
C MET A 226 -1.25 -21.00 14.58
N SER A 227 -0.07 -20.53 14.24
CA SER A 227 0.80 -19.87 15.22
C SER A 227 0.16 -18.55 15.69
N ARG A 228 0.14 -18.29 17.01
CA ARG A 228 -0.51 -17.10 17.57
C ARG A 228 0.43 -15.94 17.86
N ILE A 229 1.65 -16.02 17.39
CA ILE A 229 2.63 -14.92 17.35
C ILE A 229 3.33 -15.01 16.01
N HIS A 230 2.95 -14.14 15.06
CA HIS A 230 3.53 -14.17 13.73
C HIS A 230 3.39 -12.79 13.06
N ASP A 231 4.36 -12.45 12.21
CA ASP A 231 4.40 -11.17 11.49
C ASP A 231 3.69 -11.16 10.13
N THR A 232 3.10 -12.28 9.70
CA THR A 232 2.52 -12.44 8.37
C THR A 232 1.39 -11.48 8.04
N LEU A 233 0.56 -11.14 9.01
CA LEU A 233 -0.64 -10.31 8.83
C LEU A 233 -0.49 -8.92 9.50
N ILE A 234 0.75 -8.51 9.81
CA ILE A 234 1.04 -7.26 10.54
C ILE A 234 0.95 -6.02 9.65
N SER A 235 0.88 -6.16 8.34
CA SER A 235 0.84 -5.03 7.38
C SER A 235 -0.29 -4.04 7.64
N ILE A 236 -1.33 -4.44 8.37
CA ILE A 236 -2.38 -3.53 8.85
C ILE A 236 -1.83 -2.40 9.73
N GLY A 237 -0.70 -2.62 10.41
CA GLY A 237 -0.05 -1.60 11.23
C GLY A 237 0.40 -0.38 10.42
N SER A 238 0.85 -0.60 9.17
CA SER A 238 1.19 0.52 8.28
C SER A 238 -0.05 1.31 7.86
N TRP A 239 -1.18 0.64 7.65
CA TRP A 239 -2.43 1.32 7.32
C TRP A 239 -2.93 2.25 8.43
N TYR A 240 -2.79 1.87 9.70
CA TYR A 240 -3.20 2.76 10.79
C TYR A 240 -2.42 4.09 10.79
N ILE A 241 -1.15 4.08 10.40
CA ILE A 241 -0.31 5.28 10.36
C ILE A 241 -0.44 6.00 9.01
N GLN A 242 -0.26 5.27 7.90
CA GLN A 242 -0.17 5.85 6.56
C GLN A 242 -1.55 6.04 5.90
N GLY A 243 -2.43 5.05 6.03
CA GLY A 243 -3.76 5.07 5.41
C GLY A 243 -4.75 5.89 6.23
N LEU A 244 -4.94 5.56 7.49
CA LEU A 244 -5.93 6.20 8.37
C LEU A 244 -5.41 7.50 8.97
N GLY A 245 -4.22 7.48 9.58
CA GLY A 245 -3.55 8.65 10.14
C GLY A 245 -2.98 9.58 9.09
N GLY A 246 -2.79 9.11 7.85
CA GLY A 246 -2.34 9.94 6.74
C GLY A 246 -0.88 10.39 6.78
N ILE A 247 -0.06 9.90 7.73
CA ILE A 247 1.37 10.23 7.79
C ILE A 247 2.10 9.35 6.78
N GLN A 248 2.47 9.93 5.63
CA GLN A 248 3.01 9.20 4.49
C GLN A 248 4.40 9.69 4.11
N ILE A 249 5.23 8.76 3.63
CA ILE A 249 6.54 9.08 3.06
C ILE A 249 6.34 9.75 1.70
N ASP A 250 7.10 10.79 1.45
CA ASP A 250 7.32 11.30 0.10
C ASP A 250 8.46 10.51 -0.54
N GLU A 251 8.16 9.70 -1.57
CA GLU A 251 9.18 8.89 -2.26
C GLU A 251 10.26 9.74 -2.94
N ASP A 252 9.94 10.99 -3.31
CA ASP A 252 10.89 11.91 -3.94
C ASP A 252 11.83 12.55 -2.91
N THR A 253 11.47 12.48 -1.61
CA THR A 253 12.26 13.04 -0.51
C THR A 253 12.36 12.05 0.67
N PRO A 254 13.07 10.92 0.49
CA PRO A 254 13.14 9.86 1.49
C PRO A 254 13.67 10.32 2.84
N GLY A 255 13.34 9.57 3.90
CA GLY A 255 13.80 9.81 5.26
C GLY A 255 12.97 10.84 6.02
N PHE A 256 11.78 11.20 5.54
CA PHE A 256 10.90 12.20 6.17
C PHE A 256 11.50 13.61 6.25
N LYS A 257 12.40 13.94 5.32
CA LYS A 257 12.87 15.32 5.17
C LYS A 257 11.75 16.24 4.68
N HIS A 258 10.95 15.72 3.77
CA HIS A 258 9.61 16.16 3.43
C HIS A 258 8.67 14.96 3.55
N PHE A 259 7.42 15.17 3.97
CA PHE A 259 6.43 14.12 4.12
C PHE A 259 5.01 14.64 3.88
N LEU A 260 4.07 13.71 3.71
CA LEU A 260 2.67 14.06 3.50
C LEU A 260 1.88 13.80 4.78
N ILE A 261 0.90 14.68 5.06
CA ILE A 261 -0.15 14.46 6.06
C ILE A 261 -1.48 14.56 5.34
N LYS A 262 -2.13 13.41 5.15
CA LYS A 262 -3.38 13.27 4.43
C LYS A 262 -4.40 12.50 5.26
N PRO A 263 -4.94 13.12 6.33
CA PRO A 263 -5.86 12.45 7.24
C PRO A 263 -7.11 11.96 6.51
N GLN A 264 -7.63 10.82 6.95
CA GLN A 264 -8.80 10.21 6.34
C GLN A 264 -9.99 10.28 7.30
N ILE A 265 -11.03 10.98 6.87
CA ILE A 265 -12.30 11.03 7.59
C ILE A 265 -13.17 9.91 7.02
N ILE A 266 -13.28 8.81 7.73
CA ILE A 266 -13.98 7.61 7.26
C ILE A 266 -14.84 6.96 8.35
N GLY A 267 -15.90 6.29 7.93
CA GLY A 267 -16.81 5.56 8.82
C GLY A 267 -17.50 6.48 9.81
N ASP A 268 -17.57 6.02 11.04
CA ASP A 268 -18.17 6.72 12.19
C ASP A 268 -17.14 7.34 13.14
N LEU A 269 -15.90 7.51 12.66
CA LEU A 269 -14.84 8.13 13.44
C LEU A 269 -15.09 9.63 13.60
N ASP A 270 -15.12 10.11 14.84
CA ASP A 270 -15.22 11.52 15.19
C ASP A 270 -13.90 12.13 15.65
N HIS A 271 -12.88 11.32 15.87
CA HIS A 271 -11.53 11.76 16.19
C HIS A 271 -10.48 10.70 15.85
N LEU A 272 -9.25 11.14 15.66
CA LEU A 272 -8.09 10.29 15.49
C LEU A 272 -6.84 11.00 16.00
N LYS A 273 -5.89 10.23 16.49
CA LYS A 273 -4.54 10.69 16.79
C LYS A 273 -3.54 9.67 16.29
N ALA A 274 -2.62 10.11 15.42
CA ALA A 274 -1.52 9.32 14.90
C ALA A 274 -0.19 10.04 15.16
N SER A 275 0.88 9.27 15.33
CA SER A 275 2.22 9.80 15.40
C SER A 275 3.24 8.83 14.86
N TYR A 276 4.35 9.38 14.35
CA TYR A 276 5.48 8.62 13.84
C TYR A 276 6.79 9.28 14.28
N ASP A 277 7.68 8.49 14.89
CA ASP A 277 9.00 8.98 15.31
C ASP A 277 9.99 8.85 14.16
N SER A 278 10.20 9.95 13.44
CA SER A 278 11.18 10.04 12.36
C SER A 278 12.58 10.33 12.89
N MET A 279 13.59 10.27 11.99
CA MET A 279 14.96 10.67 12.31
C MET A 279 15.08 12.15 12.74
N TYR A 280 14.09 12.98 12.44
CA TYR A 280 14.06 14.41 12.77
C TYR A 280 13.24 14.73 14.03
N GLY A 281 12.51 13.76 14.54
CA GLY A 281 11.61 13.89 15.68
C GLY A 281 10.20 13.38 15.37
N THR A 282 9.30 13.57 16.32
CA THR A 282 7.93 13.07 16.22
C THR A 282 7.09 13.91 15.26
N ILE A 283 6.55 13.27 14.25
CA ILE A 283 5.48 13.78 13.39
C ILE A 283 4.16 13.40 14.05
N SER A 284 3.21 14.31 14.15
CA SER A 284 1.88 13.99 14.65
C SER A 284 0.77 14.62 13.82
N ASP A 285 -0.33 13.88 13.76
CA ASP A 285 -1.61 14.26 13.20
C ASP A 285 -2.71 13.91 14.20
N GLU A 286 -3.50 14.90 14.60
CA GLU A 286 -4.63 14.71 15.50
C GLU A 286 -5.81 15.52 14.99
N TRP A 287 -6.92 14.87 14.68
CA TRP A 287 -8.12 15.56 14.25
C TRP A 287 -9.35 15.18 15.08
N ARG A 288 -10.30 16.09 15.13
CA ARG A 288 -11.59 15.95 15.80
C ARG A 288 -12.69 16.65 15.00
N ILE A 289 -13.86 16.02 14.97
CA ILE A 289 -15.07 16.56 14.34
C ILE A 289 -16.05 17.00 15.40
N ASN A 290 -16.54 18.24 15.28
CA ASN A 290 -17.60 18.81 16.11
C ASN A 290 -18.71 19.34 15.20
N GLY A 291 -19.80 18.59 15.04
CA GLY A 291 -20.79 18.87 14.00
C GLY A 291 -20.17 18.79 12.61
N ASN A 292 -20.18 19.87 11.84
CA ASN A 292 -19.54 19.95 10.53
C ASN A 292 -18.13 20.56 10.58
N SER A 293 -17.63 20.92 11.76
CA SER A 293 -16.32 21.55 11.91
C SER A 293 -15.27 20.49 12.17
N LEU A 294 -14.22 20.47 11.35
CA LEU A 294 -13.01 19.70 11.56
C LEU A 294 -11.95 20.58 12.22
N GLU A 295 -11.39 20.11 13.33
CA GLU A 295 -10.16 20.63 13.91
C GLU A 295 -9.03 19.64 13.63
N LEU A 296 -7.91 20.12 13.03
CA LEU A 296 -6.75 19.33 12.64
C LEU A 296 -5.48 19.94 13.22
N ASN A 297 -4.84 19.22 14.14
CA ASN A 297 -3.59 19.62 14.77
C ASN A 297 -2.43 18.81 14.21
N VAL A 298 -1.40 19.51 13.69
CA VAL A 298 -0.25 18.90 13.02
C VAL A 298 1.05 19.35 13.67
N SER A 299 1.98 18.42 13.87
CA SER A 299 3.35 18.73 14.30
C SER A 299 4.35 18.34 13.23
N VAL A 300 5.16 19.32 12.79
CA VAL A 300 6.24 19.16 11.80
C VAL A 300 7.58 19.33 12.52
N PRO A 301 8.43 18.28 12.60
CA PRO A 301 9.70 18.32 13.31
C PRO A 301 10.67 19.38 12.79
N PRO A 302 11.67 19.82 13.60
CA PRO A 302 12.70 20.73 13.15
C PRO A 302 13.45 20.22 11.89
N ASN A 303 13.80 21.16 11.00
CA ASN A 303 14.53 20.90 9.74
C ASN A 303 13.79 20.01 8.74
N THR A 304 12.48 19.89 8.86
CA THR A 304 11.61 19.20 7.90
C THR A 304 10.51 20.11 7.39
N THR A 305 9.84 19.67 6.34
CA THR A 305 8.63 20.29 5.79
C THR A 305 7.56 19.23 5.57
N ALA A 306 6.30 19.66 5.46
CA ALA A 306 5.21 18.74 5.14
C ALA A 306 4.27 19.32 4.09
N THR A 307 3.70 18.45 3.26
CA THR A 307 2.50 18.78 2.49
C THR A 307 1.28 18.24 3.24
N VAL A 308 0.38 19.12 3.66
CA VAL A 308 -0.79 18.79 4.46
C VAL A 308 -2.06 19.01 3.66
N PHE A 309 -2.93 18.02 3.68
CA PHE A 309 -4.24 18.03 3.06
C PHE A 309 -5.28 18.29 4.16
N VAL A 310 -5.85 19.47 4.17
CA VAL A 310 -6.91 19.85 5.14
C VAL A 310 -8.26 19.59 4.48
N PRO A 311 -9.04 18.58 4.92
CA PRO A 311 -10.36 18.31 4.36
C PRO A 311 -11.28 19.53 4.49
N SER A 312 -12.03 19.87 3.43
CA SER A 312 -12.90 21.04 3.41
C SER A 312 -14.09 20.84 2.47
N ALA A 313 -15.24 21.41 2.85
CA ALA A 313 -16.44 21.47 2.01
C ALA A 313 -16.30 22.41 0.82
N ASP A 314 -15.42 23.40 0.91
CA ASP A 314 -15.24 24.42 -0.14
C ASP A 314 -14.41 23.81 -1.30
N THR A 315 -15.13 23.17 -2.22
CA THR A 315 -14.52 22.51 -3.39
C THR A 315 -14.48 23.39 -4.65
N ASP A 316 -15.23 24.51 -4.67
CA ASP A 316 -15.45 25.33 -5.87
C ASP A 316 -14.49 26.52 -5.99
N GLY A 317 -13.61 26.72 -5.01
CA GLY A 317 -12.71 27.88 -4.95
C GLY A 317 -11.25 27.52 -5.29
N LEU A 318 -10.59 28.44 -6.00
CA LEU A 318 -9.14 28.47 -6.16
C LEU A 318 -8.43 28.97 -4.87
N THR A 319 -9.15 29.08 -3.74
CA THR A 319 -8.70 29.72 -2.51
C THR A 319 -9.02 28.84 -1.32
N ALA A 320 -8.23 28.98 -0.26
CA ALA A 320 -8.47 28.34 1.02
C ALA A 320 -9.35 29.24 1.95
N ASP A 321 -10.24 30.02 1.36
CA ASP A 321 -11.18 30.85 2.12
C ASP A 321 -12.07 29.94 2.96
N GLY A 322 -12.25 30.29 4.22
CA GLY A 322 -12.97 29.46 5.19
C GLY A 322 -12.12 28.50 5.99
N ILE A 323 -10.84 28.30 5.65
CA ILE A 323 -9.90 27.53 6.48
C ILE A 323 -9.06 28.48 7.30
N THR A 324 -9.05 28.26 8.61
CA THR A 324 -8.20 29.03 9.52
C THR A 324 -7.08 28.18 10.10
N GLU A 325 -5.95 28.83 10.42
CA GLU A 325 -4.86 28.28 11.21
C GLU A 325 -4.66 29.17 12.42
N SER A 326 -4.74 28.61 13.64
CA SER A 326 -4.66 29.34 14.91
C SER A 326 -5.62 30.55 14.97
N GLY A 327 -6.81 30.41 14.37
CA GLY A 327 -7.86 31.44 14.32
C GLY A 327 -7.64 32.56 13.32
N LYS A 328 -6.66 32.46 12.42
CA LYS A 328 -6.41 33.42 11.32
C LYS A 328 -6.61 32.70 9.98
N PRO A 329 -6.87 33.42 8.86
CA PRO A 329 -6.90 32.80 7.53
C PRO A 329 -5.61 32.01 7.28
N ALA A 330 -5.74 30.74 6.94
CA ALA A 330 -4.60 29.81 6.84
C ALA A 330 -3.51 30.29 5.88
N GLY A 331 -3.89 30.87 4.74
CA GLY A 331 -2.94 31.40 3.75
C GLY A 331 -2.15 32.64 4.21
N SER A 332 -2.47 33.21 5.38
CA SER A 332 -1.76 34.35 5.98
C SER A 332 -0.94 33.97 7.22
N SER A 333 -0.94 32.70 7.60
CA SER A 333 -0.22 32.21 8.78
C SER A 333 1.26 31.98 8.48
N PRO A 334 2.19 32.33 9.39
CA PRO A 334 3.61 32.07 9.19
C PRO A 334 3.90 30.58 9.03
N GLY A 335 4.77 30.24 8.07
CA GLY A 335 5.15 28.87 7.79
C GLY A 335 4.09 28.04 7.04
N VAL A 336 2.98 28.66 6.62
CA VAL A 336 1.88 28.04 5.88
C VAL A 336 1.83 28.64 4.47
N THR A 337 1.90 27.81 3.45
CA THR A 337 1.76 28.23 2.05
C THR A 337 0.66 27.40 1.38
N PHE A 338 -0.41 28.06 0.92
CA PHE A 338 -1.45 27.39 0.14
C PHE A 338 -0.91 27.01 -1.23
N LEU A 339 -1.16 25.80 -1.67
CA LEU A 339 -0.74 25.27 -2.98
C LEU A 339 -1.91 25.18 -3.96
N ARG A 340 -2.97 24.48 -3.57
CA ARG A 340 -4.13 24.18 -4.42
C ARG A 340 -5.28 23.56 -3.63
N MET A 341 -6.44 23.47 -4.26
CA MET A 341 -7.50 22.56 -3.85
C MET A 341 -7.35 21.22 -4.60
N GLU A 342 -7.56 20.11 -3.91
CA GLU A 342 -7.46 18.77 -4.47
C GLU A 342 -8.39 17.81 -3.72
N ASN A 343 -9.30 17.12 -4.43
CA ASN A 343 -10.16 16.06 -3.88
C ASN A 343 -10.85 16.44 -2.55
N SER A 344 -11.54 17.59 -2.50
CA SER A 344 -12.21 18.11 -1.30
C SER A 344 -11.24 18.37 -0.11
N ALA A 345 -10.02 18.75 -0.42
CA ALA A 345 -9.04 19.22 0.56
C ALA A 345 -8.29 20.44 0.05
N ALA A 346 -7.97 21.34 0.96
CA ALA A 346 -6.99 22.39 0.71
C ALA A 346 -5.59 21.86 1.02
N VAL A 347 -4.68 22.01 0.08
CA VAL A 347 -3.31 21.50 0.18
C VAL A 347 -2.37 22.65 0.53
N PHE A 348 -1.63 22.48 1.61
CA PHE A 348 -0.66 23.45 2.10
C PHE A 348 0.74 22.83 2.21
N THR A 349 1.77 23.62 1.98
CA THR A 349 3.12 23.31 2.48
C THR A 349 3.30 23.95 3.85
N LEU A 350 3.83 23.17 4.79
CA LEU A 350 4.16 23.62 6.15
C LEU A 350 5.67 23.57 6.39
N GLU A 351 6.19 24.60 7.05
CA GLU A 351 7.51 24.58 7.65
C GLU A 351 7.50 23.84 9.00
N SER A 352 8.68 23.70 9.64
CA SER A 352 8.78 23.15 11.01
C SER A 352 7.96 23.96 11.99
N GLY A 353 7.09 23.28 12.77
CA GLY A 353 6.23 23.96 13.75
C GLY A 353 5.03 23.13 14.17
N GLY A 354 4.21 23.71 15.00
CA GLY A 354 2.89 23.16 15.38
C GLY A 354 1.78 24.01 14.76
N TYR A 355 0.78 23.39 14.19
CA TYR A 355 -0.31 24.04 13.46
C TYR A 355 -1.66 23.52 13.91
N SER A 356 -2.67 24.40 13.95
CA SER A 356 -4.04 24.07 14.32
C SER A 356 -5.01 24.63 13.27
N PHE A 357 -5.42 23.77 12.35
CA PHE A 357 -6.36 24.12 11.30
C PHE A 357 -7.80 23.88 11.74
N VAL A 358 -8.69 24.76 11.31
CA VAL A 358 -10.14 24.57 11.40
C VAL A 358 -10.74 24.74 10.02
N SER A 359 -11.56 23.78 9.62
CA SER A 359 -12.29 23.78 8.35
C SER A 359 -13.72 23.26 8.53
N ASN A 360 -14.57 23.46 7.54
CA ASN A 360 -15.90 22.86 7.49
C ASN A 360 -15.90 21.65 6.57
N LEU A 361 -16.50 20.54 7.02
CA LEU A 361 -16.72 19.35 6.22
C LEU A 361 -18.03 19.45 5.43
N PRO A 362 -18.16 18.75 4.30
CA PRO A 362 -19.44 18.58 3.62
C PRO A 362 -20.48 18.02 4.59
N GLY A 363 -21.70 18.57 4.56
CA GLY A 363 -22.81 18.10 5.37
C GLY A 363 -23.36 16.76 4.90
#